data_99b23d2262acea21dbc0b71bd58f089b
#
_entry.id   99b23d2262acea21dbc0b71bd58f089b
#
_cell.length_a   1.000
_cell.length_b   1.000
_cell.length_c   1.000
_cell.angle_alpha   90.00
_cell.angle_beta   90.00
_cell.angle_gamma   90.00
#
_symmetry.space_group_name_H-M   'P 1'
#
loop_
_entity.id
_entity.type
_entity.pdbx_description
1 polymer ?
#
loop_
_entity_poly.entity_id
_entity_poly.type
_entity_poly.pdbx_seq_one_letter_code
_entity_poly.pdbx_strand_id
1 'polypeptide(L)'
;MQQLMTKESLDKFLNKEFPQVSKNFKILNVSDQSFSMLMYITEEHLRPGATVSGPSMFLLADVTFYLATLSIIGPKSLTVTTNCSINFLRKPHEKNLTSKARILKLGKTLSVGDVLIYSEDIDEPVAHASLTYSIPQK
;
A
#
# COMPACT_ATOMS: atom_id res chain seq x y z
N MET A 1 -11.52 -12.87 -8.02
CA MET A 1 -12.18 -11.82 -7.23
C MET A 1 -12.62 -10.69 -8.15
N GLN A 2 -13.83 -10.21 -7.97
CA GLN A 2 -14.36 -9.16 -8.82
C GLN A 2 -14.04 -7.80 -8.24
N GLN A 3 -13.46 -6.93 -9.05
CA GLN A 3 -13.11 -5.59 -8.65
C GLN A 3 -14.36 -4.71 -8.58
N LEU A 4 -14.55 -4.03 -7.45
CA LEU A 4 -15.68 -3.12 -7.25
C LEU A 4 -15.32 -1.65 -7.39
N MET A 5 -14.04 -1.29 -7.26
CA MET A 5 -13.62 0.09 -7.37
C MET A 5 -12.59 0.25 -8.48
N THR A 6 -12.69 1.37 -9.18
CA THR A 6 -11.73 1.72 -10.23
C THR A 6 -10.60 2.55 -9.65
N LYS A 7 -9.56 2.76 -10.45
CA LYS A 7 -8.47 3.66 -10.07
C LYS A 7 -9.02 5.05 -9.73
N GLU A 8 -9.95 5.56 -10.55
CA GLU A 8 -10.52 6.89 -10.34
C GLU A 8 -11.34 6.97 -9.05
N SER A 9 -12.15 5.94 -8.76
CA SER A 9 -12.95 5.95 -7.54
C SER A 9 -12.08 5.77 -6.30
N LEU A 10 -10.99 5.02 -6.39
CA LEU A 10 -10.05 4.89 -5.29
C LEU A 10 -9.28 6.18 -5.02
N ASP A 11 -8.90 6.90 -6.08
CA ASP A 11 -8.24 8.21 -5.94
C ASP A 11 -9.17 9.18 -5.22
N LYS A 12 -10.44 9.24 -5.60
CA LYS A 12 -11.42 10.11 -4.95
C LYS A 12 -11.61 9.73 -3.48
N PHE A 13 -11.67 8.43 -3.23
CA PHE A 13 -11.81 7.92 -1.87
C PHE A 13 -10.62 8.32 -1.01
N LEU A 14 -9.41 8.13 -1.51
CA LEU A 14 -8.18 8.46 -0.78
C LEU A 14 -8.11 9.96 -0.47
N ASN A 15 -8.44 10.79 -1.45
CA ASN A 15 -8.42 12.24 -1.26
C ASN A 15 -9.47 12.71 -0.24
N LYS A 16 -10.61 12.03 -0.18
CA LYS A 16 -11.67 12.39 0.75
C LYS A 16 -11.39 11.91 2.17
N GLU A 17 -10.96 10.65 2.31
CA GLU A 17 -10.80 10.03 3.63
C GLU A 17 -9.43 10.34 4.27
N PHE A 18 -8.39 10.53 3.45
CA PHE A 18 -7.04 10.75 3.94
C PHE A 18 -6.35 11.90 3.21
N PRO A 19 -6.95 13.11 3.25
CA PRO A 19 -6.39 14.24 2.49
C PRO A 19 -4.99 14.64 2.96
N GLN A 20 -4.64 14.36 4.22
CA GLN A 20 -3.34 14.73 4.77
C GLN A 20 -2.18 13.92 4.19
N VAL A 21 -2.46 12.74 3.63
CA VAL A 21 -1.40 11.90 3.06
C VAL A 21 -1.60 11.58 1.58
N SER A 22 -2.78 11.84 1.03
CA SER A 22 -3.11 11.45 -0.34
C SER A 22 -2.13 12.03 -1.37
N LYS A 23 -1.61 13.22 -1.12
CA LYS A 23 -0.67 13.88 -2.03
C LYS A 23 0.64 13.13 -2.19
N ASN A 24 0.97 12.26 -1.23
CA ASN A 24 2.22 11.50 -1.27
C ASN A 24 2.11 10.24 -2.14
N PHE A 25 0.92 9.90 -2.61
CA PHE A 25 0.68 8.63 -3.29
C PHE A 25 0.05 8.81 -4.66
N LYS A 26 0.38 7.89 -5.55
CA LYS A 26 -0.27 7.78 -6.85
C LYS A 26 -0.60 6.32 -7.10
N ILE A 27 -1.85 6.03 -7.44
CA ILE A 27 -2.26 4.68 -7.80
C ILE A 27 -1.82 4.42 -9.23
N LEU A 28 -1.05 3.36 -9.44
CA LEU A 28 -0.51 3.02 -10.76
C LEU A 28 -1.40 2.04 -11.52
N ASN A 29 -1.82 0.98 -10.86
CA ASN A 29 -2.60 -0.07 -11.51
C ASN A 29 -3.59 -0.69 -10.53
N VAL A 30 -4.82 -0.91 -11.02
CA VAL A 30 -5.87 -1.57 -10.25
C VAL A 30 -6.50 -2.63 -11.14
N SER A 31 -6.37 -3.89 -10.74
CA SER A 31 -7.04 -5.00 -11.43
C SER A 31 -7.39 -6.06 -10.40
N ASP A 32 -8.13 -7.09 -10.82
CA ASP A 32 -8.54 -8.15 -9.90
C ASP A 32 -7.36 -9.02 -9.44
N GLN A 33 -6.20 -8.91 -10.09
CA GLN A 33 -5.05 -9.73 -9.76
C GLN A 33 -3.83 -8.92 -9.35
N SER A 34 -3.86 -7.61 -9.49
CA SER A 34 -2.72 -6.79 -9.09
C SER A 34 -3.15 -5.39 -8.70
N PHE A 35 -2.42 -4.84 -7.76
CA PHE A 35 -2.60 -3.47 -7.31
C PHE A 35 -1.23 -2.88 -7.06
N SER A 36 -0.95 -1.72 -7.63
CA SER A 36 0.34 -1.08 -7.43
C SER A 36 0.20 0.42 -7.24
N MET A 37 1.13 0.97 -6.48
CA MET A 37 1.15 2.38 -6.12
C MET A 37 2.56 2.94 -6.23
N LEU A 38 2.63 4.27 -6.32
CA LEU A 38 3.86 5.03 -6.22
C LEU A 38 3.77 5.92 -4.98
N MET A 39 4.87 6.03 -4.25
CA MET A 39 5.00 6.98 -3.16
C MET A 39 6.06 8.00 -3.55
N TYR A 40 5.65 9.28 -3.57
CA TYR A 40 6.60 10.37 -3.83
C TYR A 40 7.41 10.60 -2.55
N ILE A 41 8.73 10.50 -2.67
CA ILE A 41 9.62 10.64 -1.52
C ILE A 41 10.14 12.06 -1.42
N THR A 42 10.02 12.64 -0.23
CA THR A 42 10.54 13.96 0.09
C THR A 42 11.48 13.84 1.29
N GLU A 43 12.08 14.95 1.70
CA GLU A 43 13.00 14.95 2.84
C GLU A 43 12.39 14.38 4.11
N GLU A 44 11.10 14.58 4.33
CA GLU A 44 10.44 14.10 5.54
C GLU A 44 10.34 12.56 5.61
N HIS A 45 10.61 11.87 4.50
CA HIS A 45 10.60 10.41 4.44
C HIS A 45 11.99 9.80 4.64
N LEU A 46 13.02 10.64 4.75
CA LEU A 46 14.37 10.18 4.85
C LEU A 46 14.84 10.08 6.29
N ARG A 47 15.83 9.25 6.49
CA ARG A 47 16.53 9.11 7.74
C ARG A 47 18.00 9.49 7.52
N PRO A 48 18.80 9.64 8.61
CA PRO A 48 20.25 9.89 8.45
C PRO A 48 20.90 8.88 7.50
N GLY A 49 21.73 9.40 6.58
CA GLY A 49 22.34 8.57 5.55
C GLY A 49 21.62 8.65 4.21
N ALA A 50 20.64 9.54 4.10
CA ALA A 50 19.91 9.80 2.85
C ALA A 50 19.26 8.54 2.29
N THR A 51 18.62 7.74 3.14
CA THR A 51 17.83 6.58 2.73
C THR A 51 16.40 6.76 3.21
N VAL A 52 15.48 6.12 2.52
CA VAL A 52 14.06 6.17 2.93
C VAL A 52 13.89 5.42 4.25
N SER A 53 13.17 6.01 5.17
CA SER A 53 13.00 5.45 6.51
C SER A 53 12.09 4.23 6.53
N GLY A 54 12.29 3.37 7.53
CA GLY A 54 11.43 2.21 7.76
C GLY A 54 9.96 2.59 7.95
N PRO A 55 9.64 3.59 8.80
CA PRO A 55 8.26 4.04 8.94
C PRO A 55 7.61 4.48 7.63
N SER A 56 8.35 5.11 6.73
CA SER A 56 7.82 5.52 5.42
C SER A 56 7.49 4.31 4.56
N MET A 57 8.35 3.29 4.57
CA MET A 57 8.06 2.04 3.85
C MET A 57 6.88 1.30 4.46
N PHE A 58 6.76 1.32 5.79
CA PHE A 58 5.60 0.75 6.47
C PHE A 58 4.32 1.45 6.02
N LEU A 59 4.35 2.78 5.96
CA LEU A 59 3.19 3.56 5.53
C LEU A 59 2.76 3.16 4.11
N LEU A 60 3.72 3.05 3.20
CA LEU A 60 3.41 2.64 1.82
C LEU A 60 2.79 1.25 1.79
N ALA A 61 3.36 0.29 2.51
CA ALA A 61 2.83 -1.07 2.56
C ALA A 61 1.39 -1.09 3.07
N ASP A 62 1.14 -0.36 4.15
CA ASP A 62 -0.17 -0.33 4.80
C ASP A 62 -1.23 0.32 3.90
N VAL A 63 -0.93 1.48 3.33
CA VAL A 63 -1.87 2.16 2.43
C VAL A 63 -2.12 1.32 1.19
N THR A 64 -1.08 0.71 0.63
CA THR A 64 -1.21 -0.13 -0.56
C THR A 64 -2.18 -1.28 -0.32
N PHE A 65 -1.99 -2.01 0.79
CA PHE A 65 -2.85 -3.17 1.06
C PHE A 65 -4.27 -2.76 1.42
N TYR A 66 -4.42 -1.63 2.13
CA TYR A 66 -5.73 -1.06 2.41
C TYR A 66 -6.51 -0.82 1.12
N LEU A 67 -5.91 -0.08 0.18
CA LEU A 67 -6.58 0.23 -1.08
C LEU A 67 -6.77 -1.00 -1.97
N ALA A 68 -5.81 -1.92 -1.95
CA ALA A 68 -5.97 -3.18 -2.68
C ALA A 68 -7.20 -3.95 -2.18
N THR A 69 -7.38 -4.01 -0.87
CA THR A 69 -8.55 -4.67 -0.27
C THR A 69 -9.83 -3.94 -0.67
N LEU A 70 -9.86 -2.60 -0.53
CA LEU A 70 -11.04 -1.81 -0.88
C LEU A 70 -11.40 -1.93 -2.36
N SER A 71 -10.41 -2.13 -3.23
CA SER A 71 -10.70 -2.28 -4.66
C SER A 71 -11.64 -3.45 -4.92
N ILE A 72 -11.64 -4.44 -4.04
CA ILE A 72 -12.46 -5.64 -4.18
C ILE A 72 -13.75 -5.54 -3.35
N ILE A 73 -13.68 -5.04 -2.12
CA ILE A 73 -14.84 -5.04 -1.21
C ILE A 73 -15.67 -3.75 -1.26
N GLY A 74 -15.15 -2.72 -1.90
CA GLY A 74 -15.84 -1.43 -1.97
C GLY A 74 -15.34 -0.45 -0.91
N PRO A 75 -15.92 0.77 -0.87
CA PRO A 75 -15.39 1.87 -0.06
C PRO A 75 -15.75 1.74 1.43
N LYS A 76 -15.24 0.69 2.05
CA LYS A 76 -15.47 0.43 3.49
C LYS A 76 -14.33 1.03 4.29
N SER A 77 -14.44 2.31 4.61
CA SER A 77 -13.37 3.10 5.25
C SER A 77 -12.93 2.54 6.60
N LEU A 78 -13.80 1.80 7.30
CA LEU A 78 -13.48 1.24 8.61
C LEU A 78 -12.76 -0.10 8.54
N THR A 79 -12.36 -0.54 7.36
CA THR A 79 -11.46 -1.69 7.20
C THR A 79 -10.14 -1.31 7.85
N VAL A 80 -9.65 -2.13 8.79
CA VAL A 80 -8.49 -1.75 9.60
C VAL A 80 -7.43 -2.82 9.63
N THR A 81 -6.18 -2.38 9.75
CA THR A 81 -5.03 -3.25 9.90
C THR A 81 -5.08 -3.95 11.25
N THR A 82 -4.99 -5.27 11.26
CA THR A 82 -4.88 -6.04 12.49
C THR A 82 -3.47 -6.60 12.67
N ASN A 83 -2.73 -6.76 11.59
CA ASN A 83 -1.36 -7.25 11.65
C ASN A 83 -0.58 -6.76 10.46
N CYS A 84 0.64 -6.32 10.70
CA CYS A 84 1.58 -5.99 9.64
C CYS A 84 2.98 -6.36 10.10
N SER A 85 3.62 -7.25 9.35
CA SER A 85 4.99 -7.66 9.60
C SER A 85 5.81 -7.31 8.37
N ILE A 86 6.85 -6.52 8.55
CA ILE A 86 7.66 -6.05 7.44
C ILE A 86 9.11 -6.41 7.63
N ASN A 87 9.74 -6.89 6.56
CA ASN A 87 11.16 -7.17 6.50
C ASN A 87 11.81 -6.17 5.55
N PHE A 88 12.85 -5.50 6.01
CA PHE A 88 13.63 -4.58 5.20
C PHE A 88 14.78 -5.34 4.61
N LEU A 89 14.77 -5.50 3.30
CA LEU A 89 15.70 -6.41 2.60
C LEU A 89 16.94 -5.72 2.07
N ARG A 90 16.78 -4.48 1.64
CA ARG A 90 17.86 -3.68 1.06
C ARG A 90 17.64 -2.23 1.39
N LYS A 91 18.72 -1.47 1.38
CA LYS A 91 18.68 -0.03 1.63
C LYS A 91 18.14 0.68 0.39
N PRO A 92 16.98 1.34 0.49
CA PRO A 92 16.45 2.08 -0.66
C PRO A 92 17.23 3.37 -0.87
N HIS A 93 17.33 3.79 -2.12
CA HIS A 93 17.96 5.06 -2.44
C HIS A 93 17.00 6.21 -2.18
N GLU A 94 17.50 7.42 -2.30
CA GLU A 94 16.72 8.66 -2.13
C GLU A 94 15.89 8.91 -3.36
N LYS A 95 14.98 7.99 -3.67
CA LYS A 95 14.15 7.96 -4.86
C LYS A 95 12.73 7.54 -4.50
N ASN A 96 11.78 7.75 -5.42
CA ASN A 96 10.42 7.32 -5.19
C ASN A 96 10.35 5.81 -5.05
N LEU A 97 9.35 5.36 -4.28
CA LEU A 97 9.11 3.94 -4.07
C LEU A 97 7.89 3.51 -4.86
N THR A 98 7.89 2.26 -5.31
CA THR A 98 6.71 1.63 -5.87
C THR A 98 6.36 0.41 -5.04
N SER A 99 5.08 0.06 -5.05
CA SER A 99 4.59 -1.09 -4.29
C SER A 99 3.73 -1.97 -5.17
N LYS A 100 3.72 -3.26 -4.85
CA LYS A 100 2.86 -4.25 -5.52
C LYS A 100 2.19 -5.09 -4.45
N ALA A 101 0.87 -5.05 -4.41
CA ALA A 101 0.10 -5.82 -3.44
C ALA A 101 -0.43 -7.09 -4.07
N ARG A 102 -0.53 -8.12 -3.24
CA ARG A 102 -1.12 -9.38 -3.63
C ARG A 102 -2.05 -9.84 -2.51
N ILE A 103 -3.33 -10.03 -2.83
CA ILE A 103 -4.28 -10.59 -1.87
C ILE A 103 -4.22 -12.09 -1.99
N LEU A 104 -3.84 -12.77 -0.92
CA LEU A 104 -3.70 -14.22 -0.90
C LEU A 104 -5.00 -14.90 -0.51
N LYS A 105 -5.77 -14.26 0.37
CA LYS A 105 -7.06 -14.79 0.79
C LYS A 105 -7.95 -13.63 1.21
N LEU A 106 -9.13 -13.57 0.62
CA LEU A 106 -10.15 -12.61 0.99
C LEU A 106 -11.36 -13.37 1.48
N GLY A 107 -11.59 -13.31 2.78
CA GLY A 107 -12.74 -13.93 3.40
C GLY A 107 -13.81 -12.91 3.72
N LYS A 108 -14.79 -13.34 4.51
CA LYS A 108 -15.88 -12.47 4.94
C LYS A 108 -15.41 -11.44 5.97
N THR A 109 -14.48 -11.82 6.83
CA THR A 109 -14.02 -10.99 7.94
C THR A 109 -12.59 -10.50 7.81
N LEU A 110 -11.76 -11.19 7.01
CA LEU A 110 -10.34 -10.88 6.92
C LEU A 110 -9.86 -10.84 5.48
N SER A 111 -8.93 -9.91 5.21
CA SER A 111 -8.16 -9.86 3.98
C SER A 111 -6.70 -10.10 4.35
N VAL A 112 -6.08 -11.11 3.74
CA VAL A 112 -4.70 -11.50 4.05
C VAL A 112 -3.89 -11.48 2.77
N GLY A 113 -2.71 -10.86 2.83
CA GLY A 113 -1.85 -10.82 1.67
C GLY A 113 -0.51 -10.20 1.98
N ASP A 114 0.16 -9.74 0.94
CA ASP A 114 1.48 -9.14 1.09
C ASP A 114 1.70 -8.00 0.11
N VAL A 115 2.75 -7.23 0.39
CA VAL A 115 3.17 -6.11 -0.44
C VAL A 115 4.68 -6.17 -0.61
N LEU A 116 5.12 -6.05 -1.86
CA LEU A 116 6.53 -5.88 -2.19
C LEU A 116 6.77 -4.40 -2.49
N ILE A 117 7.88 -3.87 -1.96
CA ILE A 117 8.25 -2.47 -2.16
C ILE A 117 9.57 -2.41 -2.91
N TYR A 118 9.63 -1.52 -3.90
CA TYR A 118 10.80 -1.33 -4.75
C TYR A 118 11.25 0.12 -4.71
N SER A 119 12.56 0.33 -4.75
CA SER A 119 13.13 1.65 -5.00
C SER A 119 13.19 1.84 -6.52
N GLU A 120 12.94 3.04 -6.99
CA GLU A 120 12.76 3.35 -8.41
C GLU A 120 13.89 2.82 -9.32
N ASP A 121 15.10 2.80 -8.81
CA ASP A 121 16.29 2.41 -9.58
C ASP A 121 16.86 1.03 -9.20
N ILE A 122 16.13 0.24 -8.43
CA ILE A 122 16.57 -1.09 -8.01
C ILE A 122 15.54 -2.12 -8.43
N ASP A 123 15.97 -3.15 -9.16
CA ASP A 123 15.06 -4.18 -9.67
C ASP A 123 14.56 -5.15 -8.59
N GLU A 124 15.36 -5.32 -7.54
CA GLU A 124 15.01 -6.25 -6.46
C GLU A 124 14.23 -5.52 -5.38
N PRO A 125 13.30 -6.21 -4.69
CA PRO A 125 12.52 -5.54 -3.66
C PRO A 125 13.40 -5.05 -2.50
N VAL A 126 13.08 -3.86 -1.99
CA VAL A 126 13.76 -3.30 -0.83
C VAL A 126 13.07 -3.67 0.47
N ALA A 127 11.78 -4.06 0.39
CA ALA A 127 11.04 -4.51 1.57
C ALA A 127 9.92 -5.45 1.16
N HIS A 128 9.51 -6.28 2.10
CA HIS A 128 8.37 -7.18 1.94
C HIS A 128 7.53 -7.15 3.21
N ALA A 129 6.23 -6.96 3.08
CA ALA A 129 5.32 -6.90 4.21
C ALA A 129 4.22 -7.94 4.06
N SER A 130 3.86 -8.59 5.17
CA SER A 130 2.68 -9.44 5.26
C SER A 130 1.64 -8.69 6.06
N LEU A 131 0.41 -8.64 5.57
CA LEU A 131 -0.64 -7.86 6.21
C LEU A 131 -1.93 -8.64 6.35
N THR A 132 -2.66 -8.32 7.42
CA THR A 132 -4.02 -8.80 7.62
C THR A 132 -4.87 -7.59 7.97
N TYR A 133 -5.99 -7.45 7.27
CA TYR A 133 -6.98 -6.41 7.53
C TYR A 133 -8.29 -7.03 7.99
N SER A 134 -8.94 -6.38 8.94
CA SER A 134 -10.27 -6.77 9.39
C SER A 134 -11.31 -6.00 8.58
N ILE A 135 -12.27 -6.72 8.02
CA ILE A 135 -13.33 -6.15 7.20
C ILE A 135 -14.55 -5.88 8.07
N PRO A 136 -15.07 -4.64 8.10
CA PRO A 136 -16.27 -4.35 8.91
C PRO A 136 -17.47 -5.12 8.38
N GLN A 137 -18.31 -5.60 9.28
CA GLN A 137 -19.46 -6.42 8.92
C GLN A 137 -20.70 -5.61 8.61
N LYS A 138 -20.63 -4.29 8.77
CA LYS A 138 -21.74 -3.41 8.42
C LYS A 138 -21.26 -2.09 7.91
#